data_242e142ba8fefa730dcc590563a167a4
#
_entry.id   242e142ba8fefa730dcc590563a167a4
#
_cell.length_a   1.000
_cell.length_b   1.000
_cell.length_c   1.000
_cell.angle_alpha   90.00
_cell.angle_beta   90.00
_cell.angle_gamma   90.00
#
_symmetry.space_group_name_H-M   'P 1'
#
loop_
_entity.id
_entity.type
_entity.pdbx_description
1 polymer ?
#
loop_
_entity_poly.entity_id
_entity_poly.type
_entity_poly.pdbx_seq_one_letter_code
_entity_poly.pdbx_strand_id
1 'polypeptide(L)'
;MSYYGLPVLKRPHWKWQIPLYFFLSGLAGSSYLIATVAEWLGSGADRPIVAAGRYLALGGVTAGVPLLIDDLGRPTRFHHMLRIVKPRSPMSVGSWALTFFGGFAAGSALLQRMAAPTRLRRMVGLCGLPFAALVASYTGVLLAATAVPLWARARLFLPPLFVLSGTSTALALIGLLSRMPGRLRDLEAVALVGELCAVAGLVGALGPRIGRPLLAGRTAGPFWVGAVGLGQVAPLLLHASQARGRAPSRTLETLGAGLVIVGGLLTRLTLVEAGKASADDPEAALAHHG
;
A
#
# COMPACT_ATOMS: atom_id res chain seq x y z
N MET A 1 -43.42 8.85 2.17
CA MET A 1 -42.01 9.06 1.76
C MET A 1 -41.69 7.97 0.75
N SER A 2 -41.37 8.34 -0.47
CA SER A 2 -41.00 7.39 -1.55
C SER A 2 -39.58 6.87 -1.29
N TYR A 3 -39.35 5.56 -1.36
CA TYR A 3 -38.02 4.96 -1.32
C TYR A 3 -37.19 5.24 -2.59
N TYR A 4 -37.79 5.82 -3.62
CA TYR A 4 -37.15 6.19 -4.87
C TYR A 4 -36.23 7.39 -4.63
N GLY A 5 -34.92 7.20 -4.87
CA GLY A 5 -33.89 8.25 -4.75
C GLY A 5 -33.04 8.20 -3.47
N LEU A 6 -33.26 7.22 -2.58
CA LEU A 6 -32.32 6.96 -1.47
C LEU A 6 -31.17 6.07 -1.98
N PRO A 7 -29.90 6.36 -1.61
CA PRO A 7 -28.79 5.49 -1.97
C PRO A 7 -29.00 4.10 -1.35
N VAL A 8 -28.86 3.06 -2.16
CA VAL A 8 -29.01 1.64 -1.73
C VAL A 8 -27.93 1.27 -0.69
N LEU A 9 -26.76 1.87 -0.81
CA LEU A 9 -25.62 1.65 0.08
C LEU A 9 -25.24 2.93 0.80
N LYS A 10 -24.90 2.81 2.09
CA LYS A 10 -24.36 3.94 2.83
C LYS A 10 -22.94 4.24 2.34
N ARG A 11 -22.71 5.46 1.88
CA ARG A 11 -21.39 5.95 1.48
C ARG A 11 -20.39 5.80 2.66
N PRO A 12 -19.20 5.21 2.45
CA PRO A 12 -18.16 5.15 3.48
C PRO A 12 -17.73 6.56 3.91
N HIS A 13 -17.65 6.78 5.23
CA HIS A 13 -17.26 8.08 5.81
C HIS A 13 -15.75 8.35 5.82
N TRP A 14 -14.96 7.55 5.12
CA TRP A 14 -13.52 7.66 5.09
C TRP A 14 -13.06 9.00 4.50
N LYS A 15 -12.32 9.75 5.27
CA LYS A 15 -11.72 11.02 4.87
C LYS A 15 -10.34 10.80 4.24
N TRP A 16 -9.58 11.85 4.01
CA TRP A 16 -8.23 11.81 3.45
C TRP A 16 -7.22 11.03 4.32
N GLN A 17 -7.48 10.91 5.61
CA GLN A 17 -6.65 10.16 6.54
C GLN A 17 -6.53 8.68 6.16
N ILE A 18 -7.63 8.06 5.70
CA ILE A 18 -7.66 6.64 5.38
C ILE A 18 -6.83 6.27 4.16
N PRO A 19 -6.95 6.93 2.98
CA PRO A 19 -6.03 6.67 1.87
C PRO A 19 -4.55 6.90 2.21
N LEU A 20 -4.26 7.93 3.01
CA LEU A 20 -2.89 8.19 3.46
C LEU A 20 -2.39 7.09 4.43
N TYR A 21 -3.24 6.64 5.35
CA TYR A 21 -2.94 5.48 6.19
C TYR A 21 -2.69 4.22 5.34
N PHE A 22 -3.49 3.96 4.31
CA PHE A 22 -3.29 2.83 3.41
C PHE A 22 -1.94 2.90 2.69
N PHE A 23 -1.53 4.08 2.28
CA PHE A 23 -0.22 4.32 1.69
C PHE A 23 0.92 4.02 2.69
N LEU A 24 0.86 4.62 3.88
CA LEU A 24 1.88 4.46 4.92
C LEU A 24 1.96 3.01 5.45
N SER A 25 0.83 2.34 5.56
CA SER A 25 0.74 0.94 5.97
C SER A 25 1.40 0.00 4.95
N GLY A 26 1.09 0.18 3.66
CA GLY A 26 1.73 -0.55 2.57
C GLY A 26 3.24 -0.32 2.53
N LEU A 27 3.66 0.94 2.61
CA LEU A 27 5.06 1.34 2.71
C LEU A 27 5.77 0.68 3.89
N ALA A 28 5.18 0.75 5.09
CA ALA A 28 5.78 0.23 6.31
C ALA A 28 5.97 -1.29 6.26
N GLY A 29 4.92 -2.03 5.89
CA GLY A 29 4.97 -3.48 5.77
C GLY A 29 5.98 -3.92 4.72
N SER A 30 5.95 -3.35 3.52
CA SER A 30 6.89 -3.68 2.45
C SER A 30 8.33 -3.31 2.78
N SER A 31 8.58 -2.17 3.43
CA SER A 31 9.92 -1.78 3.88
C SER A 31 10.51 -2.76 4.89
N TYR A 32 9.68 -3.28 5.80
CA TYR A 32 10.09 -4.30 6.76
C TYR A 32 10.44 -5.63 6.08
N LEU A 33 9.61 -6.07 5.12
CA LEU A 33 9.86 -7.28 4.33
C LEU A 33 11.19 -7.18 3.57
N ILE A 34 11.40 -6.09 2.84
CA ILE A 34 12.62 -5.82 2.07
C ILE A 34 13.85 -5.82 2.99
N ALA A 35 13.79 -5.09 4.12
CA ALA A 35 14.89 -5.03 5.08
C ALA A 35 15.24 -6.41 5.66
N THR A 36 14.22 -7.21 6.01
CA THR A 36 14.42 -8.54 6.56
C THR A 36 15.03 -9.50 5.53
N VAL A 37 14.52 -9.51 4.30
CA VAL A 37 15.08 -10.32 3.21
C VAL A 37 16.51 -9.88 2.88
N ALA A 38 16.78 -8.58 2.81
CA ALA A 38 18.12 -8.05 2.58
C ALA A 38 19.10 -8.42 3.70
N GLU A 39 18.66 -8.51 4.96
CA GLU A 39 19.53 -8.93 6.07
C GLU A 39 19.84 -10.43 6.05
N TRP A 40 18.92 -11.26 5.53
CA TRP A 40 19.11 -12.70 5.44
C TRP A 40 19.90 -13.14 4.22
N LEU A 41 19.56 -12.60 3.05
CA LEU A 41 20.11 -13.02 1.76
C LEU A 41 21.19 -12.07 1.24
N GLY A 42 21.30 -10.88 1.85
CA GLY A 42 22.22 -9.83 1.44
C GLY A 42 23.62 -10.01 1.98
N SER A 43 24.49 -9.13 1.54
CA SER A 43 25.89 -9.00 1.96
C SER A 43 26.08 -7.84 2.96
N GLY A 44 27.30 -7.66 3.44
CA GLY A 44 27.63 -6.49 4.27
C GLY A 44 27.38 -5.13 3.59
N ALA A 45 27.38 -5.10 2.25
CA ALA A 45 27.07 -3.91 1.46
C ALA A 45 25.60 -3.50 1.55
N ASP A 46 24.71 -4.41 1.95
CA ASP A 46 23.26 -4.15 2.07
C ASP A 46 22.83 -3.53 3.41
N ARG A 47 23.78 -3.34 4.33
CA ARG A 47 23.48 -2.72 5.65
C ARG A 47 22.71 -1.40 5.57
N PRO A 48 23.03 -0.46 4.65
CA PRO A 48 22.25 0.78 4.50
C PRO A 48 20.79 0.52 4.09
N ILE A 49 20.54 -0.48 3.24
CA ILE A 49 19.20 -0.89 2.80
C ILE A 49 18.40 -1.44 3.97
N VAL A 50 19.03 -2.32 4.76
CA VAL A 50 18.42 -2.89 5.98
C VAL A 50 18.06 -1.78 6.98
N ALA A 51 18.98 -0.83 7.20
CA ALA A 51 18.73 0.28 8.10
C ALA A 51 17.59 1.19 7.59
N ALA A 52 17.64 1.59 6.31
CA ALA A 52 16.61 2.42 5.69
C ALA A 52 15.24 1.75 5.77
N GLY A 53 15.13 0.45 5.40
CA GLY A 53 13.86 -0.26 5.44
C GLY A 53 13.28 -0.41 6.85
N ARG A 54 14.11 -0.63 7.87
CA ARG A 54 13.65 -0.69 9.27
C ARG A 54 13.15 0.65 9.79
N TYR A 55 13.86 1.75 9.49
CA TYR A 55 13.42 3.07 9.90
C TYR A 55 12.17 3.53 9.12
N LEU A 56 12.05 3.19 7.83
CA LEU A 56 10.84 3.43 7.06
C LEU A 56 9.64 2.64 7.60
N ALA A 57 9.86 1.37 8.00
CA ALA A 57 8.80 0.56 8.63
C ALA A 57 8.30 1.21 9.92
N LEU A 58 9.22 1.62 10.81
CA LEU A 58 8.86 2.32 12.04
C LEU A 58 8.18 3.66 11.76
N GLY A 59 8.75 4.48 10.87
CA GLY A 59 8.20 5.78 10.51
C GLY A 59 6.79 5.69 9.92
N GLY A 60 6.56 4.72 9.03
CA GLY A 60 5.26 4.50 8.42
C GLY A 60 4.18 4.10 9.43
N VAL A 61 4.51 3.21 10.38
CA VAL A 61 3.57 2.84 11.47
C VAL A 61 3.32 4.02 12.40
N THR A 62 4.38 4.72 12.80
CA THR A 62 4.28 5.85 13.74
C THR A 62 3.44 6.99 13.16
N ALA A 63 3.57 7.25 11.86
CA ALA A 63 2.76 8.25 11.17
C ALA A 63 1.35 7.73 10.81
N GLY A 64 1.20 6.45 10.51
CA GLY A 64 -0.06 5.85 10.05
C GLY A 64 -1.08 5.64 11.18
N VAL A 65 -0.62 5.20 12.36
CA VAL A 65 -1.53 4.90 13.50
C VAL A 65 -2.34 6.12 13.96
N PRO A 66 -1.75 7.32 14.12
CA PRO A 66 -2.52 8.52 14.45
C PRO A 66 -3.61 8.86 13.42
N LEU A 67 -3.34 8.67 12.12
CA LEU A 67 -4.32 8.92 11.05
C LEU A 67 -5.52 7.97 11.17
N LEU A 68 -5.26 6.70 11.49
CA LEU A 68 -6.32 5.71 11.72
C LEU A 68 -7.16 6.06 12.95
N ILE A 69 -6.52 6.51 14.03
CA ILE A 69 -7.19 6.90 15.27
C ILE A 69 -8.03 8.16 15.06
N ASP A 70 -7.52 9.14 14.30
CA ASP A 70 -8.22 10.41 14.02
C ASP A 70 -9.48 10.20 13.16
N ASP A 71 -9.52 9.19 12.29
CA ASP A 71 -10.72 8.84 11.51
C ASP A 71 -11.79 8.13 12.34
N LEU A 72 -11.48 7.69 13.55
CA LEU A 72 -12.47 7.10 14.45
C LEU A 72 -13.42 8.18 15.00
N GLY A 73 -14.71 7.95 14.91
CA GLY A 73 -15.71 8.90 15.44
C GLY A 73 -15.53 9.23 16.93
N ARG A 74 -14.84 8.37 17.69
CA ARG A 74 -14.45 8.58 19.10
C ARG A 74 -13.03 8.06 19.33
N PRO A 75 -12.00 8.88 19.06
CA PRO A 75 -10.59 8.49 19.15
C PRO A 75 -10.18 7.91 20.51
N THR A 76 -10.75 8.43 21.61
CA THR A 76 -10.47 7.96 22.97
C THR A 76 -10.83 6.49 23.22
N ARG A 77 -11.66 5.90 22.36
CA ARG A 77 -12.10 4.50 22.47
C ARG A 77 -11.33 3.53 21.57
N PHE A 78 -10.26 3.97 20.91
CA PHE A 78 -9.50 3.10 20.00
C PHE A 78 -8.99 1.83 20.68
N HIS A 79 -8.59 1.92 21.97
CA HIS A 79 -8.10 0.79 22.75
C HIS A 79 -9.16 -0.31 22.95
N HIS A 80 -10.45 -0.03 22.78
CA HIS A 80 -11.49 -1.05 22.84
C HIS A 80 -11.38 -2.07 21.69
N MET A 81 -10.77 -1.70 20.56
CA MET A 81 -10.51 -2.63 19.46
C MET A 81 -9.49 -3.71 19.84
N LEU A 82 -8.65 -3.45 20.83
CA LEU A 82 -7.63 -4.37 21.33
C LEU A 82 -8.11 -5.21 22.54
N ARG A 83 -9.34 -5.06 23.01
CA ARG A 83 -9.87 -5.83 24.15
C ARG A 83 -10.33 -7.24 23.77
N ILE A 84 -10.77 -7.43 22.53
CA ILE A 84 -11.37 -8.67 22.06
C ILE A 84 -10.76 -9.06 20.71
N VAL A 85 -10.32 -10.31 20.61
CA VAL A 85 -9.86 -10.89 19.34
C VAL A 85 -11.06 -11.54 18.66
N LYS A 86 -11.46 -11.02 17.48
CA LYS A 86 -12.51 -11.61 16.63
C LYS A 86 -11.89 -12.01 15.27
N PRO A 87 -11.47 -13.27 15.08
CA PRO A 87 -10.80 -13.71 13.84
C PRO A 87 -11.64 -13.55 12.56
N ARG A 88 -12.97 -13.54 12.70
CA ARG A 88 -13.91 -13.34 11.59
C ARG A 88 -14.15 -11.86 11.24
N SER A 89 -13.64 -10.93 12.05
CA SER A 89 -13.77 -9.49 11.80
C SER A 89 -12.49 -8.95 11.16
N PRO A 90 -12.51 -8.49 9.89
CA PRO A 90 -11.34 -7.87 9.27
C PRO A 90 -10.74 -6.75 10.12
N MET A 91 -11.57 -5.89 10.69
CA MET A 91 -11.11 -4.78 11.53
C MET A 91 -10.37 -5.26 12.79
N SER A 92 -10.84 -6.31 13.46
CA SER A 92 -10.15 -6.87 14.62
C SER A 92 -8.82 -7.50 14.24
N VAL A 93 -8.77 -8.27 13.14
CA VAL A 93 -7.53 -8.87 12.64
C VAL A 93 -6.51 -7.77 12.29
N GLY A 94 -6.95 -6.71 11.62
CA GLY A 94 -6.10 -5.59 11.26
C GLY A 94 -5.54 -4.83 12.44
N SER A 95 -6.34 -4.54 13.47
CA SER A 95 -5.86 -3.83 14.66
C SER A 95 -4.80 -4.63 15.42
N TRP A 96 -5.00 -5.94 15.58
CA TRP A 96 -4.01 -6.81 16.22
C TRP A 96 -2.76 -6.98 15.37
N ALA A 97 -2.91 -7.18 14.06
CA ALA A 97 -1.76 -7.26 13.13
C ALA A 97 -0.91 -5.99 13.18
N LEU A 98 -1.56 -4.82 13.16
CA LEU A 98 -0.88 -3.52 13.24
C LEU A 98 -0.16 -3.33 14.58
N THR A 99 -0.76 -3.77 15.70
CA THR A 99 -0.16 -3.69 17.04
C THR A 99 1.09 -4.55 17.14
N PHE A 100 1.01 -5.83 16.74
CA PHE A 100 2.19 -6.72 16.72
C PHE A 100 3.25 -6.23 15.74
N PHE A 101 2.84 -5.81 14.55
CA PHE A 101 3.77 -5.25 13.58
C PHE A 101 4.48 -4.01 14.11
N GLY A 102 3.77 -3.10 14.78
CA GLY A 102 4.35 -1.91 15.42
C GLY A 102 5.43 -2.28 16.44
N GLY A 103 5.18 -3.31 17.27
CA GLY A 103 6.14 -3.85 18.21
C GLY A 103 7.40 -4.39 17.54
N PHE A 104 7.23 -5.20 16.46
CA PHE A 104 8.36 -5.74 15.70
C PHE A 104 9.12 -4.66 14.91
N ALA A 105 8.44 -3.67 14.35
CA ALA A 105 9.06 -2.55 13.66
C ALA A 105 9.91 -1.72 14.65
N ALA A 106 9.36 -1.38 15.81
CA ALA A 106 10.08 -0.67 16.86
C ALA A 106 11.27 -1.48 17.40
N GLY A 107 11.07 -2.76 17.71
CA GLY A 107 12.13 -3.66 18.16
C GLY A 107 13.25 -3.80 17.14
N SER A 108 12.92 -3.99 15.86
CA SER A 108 13.91 -4.10 14.77
C SER A 108 14.71 -2.80 14.58
N ALA A 109 14.05 -1.65 14.64
CA ALA A 109 14.70 -0.35 14.53
C ALA A 109 15.61 -0.06 15.74
N LEU A 110 15.16 -0.42 16.94
CA LEU A 110 15.96 -0.29 18.17
C LEU A 110 17.20 -1.19 18.12
N LEU A 111 17.05 -2.46 17.78
CA LEU A 111 18.17 -3.39 17.63
C LEU A 111 19.15 -2.93 16.54
N GLN A 112 18.66 -2.33 15.49
CA GLN A 112 19.49 -1.69 14.44
C GLN A 112 20.29 -0.53 15.01
N ARG A 113 19.65 0.34 15.79
CA ARG A 113 20.27 1.52 16.41
C ARG A 113 21.34 1.16 17.43
N MET A 114 21.09 0.09 18.20
CA MET A 114 22.00 -0.46 19.21
C MET A 114 23.13 -1.30 18.64
N ALA A 115 23.21 -1.49 17.33
CA ALA A 115 24.14 -2.40 16.67
C ALA A 115 24.14 -3.82 17.29
N ALA A 116 22.95 -4.29 17.68
CA ALA A 116 22.78 -5.58 18.35
C ALA A 116 23.30 -6.75 17.49
N PRO A 117 23.61 -7.91 18.11
CA PRO A 117 24.10 -9.08 17.39
C PRO A 117 23.19 -9.47 16.20
N THR A 118 23.80 -9.80 15.07
CA THR A 118 23.08 -10.12 13.81
C THR A 118 22.05 -11.24 13.98
N ARG A 119 22.37 -12.24 14.81
CA ARG A 119 21.43 -13.35 15.10
C ARG A 119 20.13 -12.82 15.71
N LEU A 120 20.21 -11.97 16.73
CA LEU A 120 19.03 -11.40 17.39
C LEU A 120 18.21 -10.53 16.41
N ARG A 121 18.88 -9.68 15.64
CA ARG A 121 18.21 -8.84 14.62
C ARG A 121 17.48 -9.68 13.58
N ARG A 122 18.11 -10.77 13.09
CA ARG A 122 17.50 -11.70 12.13
C ARG A 122 16.29 -12.41 12.72
N MET A 123 16.36 -12.87 13.97
CA MET A 123 15.23 -13.54 14.63
C MET A 123 14.04 -12.60 14.77
N VAL A 124 14.26 -11.39 15.30
CA VAL A 124 13.19 -10.40 15.42
C VAL A 124 12.62 -10.02 14.05
N GLY A 125 13.49 -9.87 13.04
CA GLY A 125 13.08 -9.66 11.64
C GLY A 125 12.14 -10.77 11.15
N LEU A 126 12.50 -12.03 11.32
CA LEU A 126 11.68 -13.18 10.90
C LEU A 126 10.34 -13.26 11.64
N CYS A 127 10.35 -13.08 12.96
CA CYS A 127 9.11 -13.11 13.75
C CYS A 127 8.13 -12.02 13.32
N GLY A 128 8.61 -10.88 12.84
CA GLY A 128 7.77 -9.79 12.34
C GLY A 128 7.25 -9.98 10.92
N LEU A 129 7.83 -10.90 10.11
CA LEU A 129 7.44 -11.09 8.70
C LEU A 129 5.94 -11.33 8.48
N PRO A 130 5.26 -12.25 9.20
CA PRO A 130 3.85 -12.51 8.97
C PRO A 130 2.99 -11.28 9.24
N PHE A 131 3.33 -10.50 10.26
CA PHE A 131 2.60 -9.26 10.58
C PHE A 131 2.89 -8.16 9.55
N ALA A 132 4.13 -8.06 9.05
CA ALA A 132 4.49 -7.14 7.98
C ALA A 132 3.75 -7.46 6.68
N ALA A 133 3.68 -8.74 6.30
CA ALA A 133 2.93 -9.20 5.12
C ALA A 133 1.43 -8.92 5.27
N LEU A 134 0.86 -9.18 6.46
CA LEU A 134 -0.52 -8.82 6.77
C LEU A 134 -0.74 -7.32 6.60
N VAL A 135 0.06 -6.47 7.21
CA VAL A 135 -0.11 -5.01 7.16
C VAL A 135 0.07 -4.48 5.73
N ALA A 136 0.99 -5.03 4.94
CA ALA A 136 1.18 -4.65 3.54
C ALA A 136 -0.03 -4.97 2.66
N SER A 137 -0.72 -6.11 2.90
CA SER A 137 -1.86 -6.58 2.10
C SER A 137 -3.21 -6.17 2.67
N TYR A 138 -3.29 -5.98 3.98
CA TYR A 138 -4.54 -5.84 4.74
C TYR A 138 -5.44 -4.70 4.24
N THR A 139 -4.86 -3.57 3.86
CA THR A 139 -5.63 -2.42 3.40
C THR A 139 -6.38 -2.70 2.09
N GLY A 140 -5.81 -3.51 1.21
CA GLY A 140 -6.50 -4.04 0.03
C GLY A 140 -7.59 -5.06 0.38
N VAL A 141 -7.32 -5.93 1.36
CA VAL A 141 -8.30 -6.89 1.87
C VAL A 141 -9.46 -6.18 2.56
N LEU A 142 -9.19 -5.10 3.31
CA LEU A 142 -10.22 -4.30 3.97
C LEU A 142 -11.19 -3.68 2.97
N LEU A 143 -10.69 -3.11 1.87
CA LEU A 143 -11.51 -2.62 0.77
C LEU A 143 -12.34 -3.74 0.15
N ALA A 144 -11.69 -4.87 -0.14
CA ALA A 144 -12.32 -6.04 -0.75
C ALA A 144 -13.43 -6.67 0.10
N ALA A 145 -13.38 -6.51 1.43
CA ALA A 145 -14.36 -7.05 2.38
C ALA A 145 -15.59 -6.14 2.60
N THR A 146 -15.79 -5.13 1.76
CA THR A 146 -16.93 -4.21 1.84
C THR A 146 -18.02 -4.54 0.81
N ALA A 147 -19.24 -4.03 1.04
CA ALA A 147 -20.34 -4.14 0.09
C ALA A 147 -20.29 -3.07 -1.03
N VAL A 148 -19.26 -2.24 -1.09
CA VAL A 148 -19.12 -1.19 -2.10
C VAL A 148 -18.86 -1.85 -3.48
N PRO A 149 -19.68 -1.58 -4.51
CA PRO A 149 -19.68 -2.32 -5.76
C PRO A 149 -18.31 -2.41 -6.44
N LEU A 150 -17.60 -1.28 -6.53
CA LEU A 150 -16.28 -1.22 -7.15
C LEU A 150 -15.27 -2.09 -6.38
N TRP A 151 -15.22 -1.99 -5.06
CA TRP A 151 -14.26 -2.72 -4.27
C TRP A 151 -14.59 -4.22 -4.17
N ALA A 152 -15.86 -4.56 -4.01
CA ALA A 152 -16.31 -5.95 -3.96
C ALA A 152 -16.05 -6.69 -5.29
N ARG A 153 -16.27 -6.02 -6.43
CA ARG A 153 -15.99 -6.59 -7.74
C ARG A 153 -14.48 -6.75 -7.98
N ALA A 154 -13.68 -5.80 -7.51
CA ALA A 154 -12.22 -5.80 -7.63
C ALA A 154 -11.50 -6.62 -6.55
N ARG A 155 -12.20 -7.39 -5.70
CA ARG A 155 -11.67 -8.06 -4.50
C ARG A 155 -10.41 -8.91 -4.73
N LEU A 156 -10.26 -9.53 -5.89
CA LEU A 156 -9.11 -10.38 -6.21
C LEU A 156 -7.86 -9.55 -6.59
N PHE A 157 -8.04 -8.32 -7.08
CA PHE A 157 -6.97 -7.48 -7.59
C PHE A 157 -6.50 -6.41 -6.59
N LEU A 158 -7.35 -5.99 -5.65
CA LEU A 158 -7.01 -4.96 -4.66
C LEU A 158 -5.86 -5.37 -3.72
N PRO A 159 -5.86 -6.57 -3.09
CA PRO A 159 -4.76 -6.96 -2.22
C PRO A 159 -3.40 -7.05 -2.94
N PRO A 160 -3.26 -7.74 -4.10
CA PRO A 160 -2.00 -7.79 -4.81
C PRO A 160 -1.56 -6.40 -5.32
N LEU A 161 -2.48 -5.57 -5.82
CA LEU A 161 -2.17 -4.20 -6.22
C LEU A 161 -1.57 -3.40 -5.07
N PHE A 162 -2.15 -3.50 -3.87
CA PHE A 162 -1.67 -2.75 -2.70
C PHE A 162 -0.32 -3.23 -2.19
N VAL A 163 -0.06 -4.55 -2.23
CA VAL A 163 1.25 -5.12 -1.88
C VAL A 163 2.32 -4.67 -2.88
N LEU A 164 2.05 -4.80 -4.18
CA LEU A 164 2.99 -4.43 -5.24
C LEU A 164 3.30 -2.93 -5.19
N SER A 165 2.28 -2.09 -5.06
CA SER A 165 2.44 -0.65 -4.93
C SER A 165 3.12 -0.23 -3.63
N GLY A 166 2.91 -0.95 -2.52
CA GLY A 166 3.67 -0.76 -1.29
C GLY A 166 5.15 -1.14 -1.48
N THR A 167 5.41 -2.20 -2.23
CA THR A 167 6.76 -2.68 -2.51
C THR A 167 7.54 -1.73 -3.42
N SER A 168 6.95 -1.27 -4.52
CA SER A 168 7.59 -0.27 -5.40
C SER A 168 7.86 1.03 -4.66
N THR A 169 6.90 1.54 -3.88
CA THR A 169 7.08 2.74 -3.06
C THR A 169 8.17 2.56 -1.99
N ALA A 170 8.24 1.40 -1.34
CA ALA A 170 9.27 1.10 -0.35
C ALA A 170 10.66 1.04 -0.99
N LEU A 171 10.79 0.39 -2.15
CA LEU A 171 12.04 0.33 -2.91
C LEU A 171 12.48 1.72 -3.37
N ALA A 172 11.56 2.53 -3.89
CA ALA A 172 11.83 3.91 -4.29
C ALA A 172 12.38 4.74 -3.11
N LEU A 173 11.73 4.69 -1.94
CA LEU A 173 12.20 5.41 -0.75
C LEU A 173 13.52 4.87 -0.19
N ILE A 174 13.72 3.55 -0.16
CA ILE A 174 14.99 2.95 0.22
C ILE A 174 16.09 3.41 -0.74
N GLY A 175 15.80 3.46 -2.04
CA GLY A 175 16.74 3.94 -3.06
C GLY A 175 17.14 5.41 -2.92
N LEU A 176 16.23 6.26 -2.43
CA LEU A 176 16.55 7.66 -2.11
C LEU A 176 17.46 7.79 -0.88
N LEU A 177 17.27 6.92 0.11
CA LEU A 177 18.02 6.95 1.38
C LEU A 177 19.35 6.18 1.32
N SER A 178 19.48 5.25 0.37
CA SER A 178 20.67 4.41 0.20
C SER A 178 20.98 4.21 -1.29
N ARG A 179 22.23 3.83 -1.61
CA ARG A 179 22.52 3.42 -2.99
C ARG A 179 21.81 2.12 -3.30
N MET A 180 20.98 2.13 -4.34
CA MET A 180 20.18 0.97 -4.77
C MET A 180 21.03 0.05 -5.65
N PRO A 181 21.30 -1.20 -5.25
CA PRO A 181 21.94 -2.18 -6.12
C PRO A 181 20.99 -2.60 -7.26
N GLY A 182 21.58 -3.01 -8.41
CA GLY A 182 20.81 -3.37 -9.61
C GLY A 182 19.68 -4.35 -9.34
N ARG A 183 19.91 -5.39 -8.53
CA ARG A 183 18.88 -6.38 -8.13
C ARG A 183 17.64 -5.80 -7.47
N LEU A 184 17.76 -4.74 -6.67
CA LEU A 184 16.59 -4.07 -6.08
C LEU A 184 15.89 -3.16 -7.08
N ARG A 185 16.63 -2.60 -8.01
CA ARG A 185 16.06 -1.85 -9.15
C ARG A 185 15.26 -2.78 -10.06
N ASP A 186 15.75 -3.99 -10.32
CA ASP A 186 15.03 -5.00 -11.10
C ASP A 186 13.75 -5.43 -10.34
N LEU A 187 13.83 -5.59 -9.00
CA LEU A 187 12.66 -5.90 -8.18
C LEU A 187 11.62 -4.77 -8.22
N GLU A 188 12.04 -3.50 -8.21
CA GLU A 188 11.14 -2.35 -8.38
C GLU A 188 10.44 -2.39 -9.74
N ALA A 189 11.18 -2.67 -10.81
CA ALA A 189 10.59 -2.82 -12.14
C ALA A 189 9.57 -3.97 -12.19
N VAL A 190 9.88 -5.12 -11.59
CA VAL A 190 8.95 -6.25 -11.48
C VAL A 190 7.70 -5.87 -10.69
N ALA A 191 7.85 -5.14 -9.58
CA ALA A 191 6.71 -4.66 -8.78
C ALA A 191 5.82 -3.72 -9.61
N LEU A 192 6.40 -2.77 -10.35
CA LEU A 192 5.66 -1.84 -11.22
C LEU A 192 4.93 -2.56 -12.36
N VAL A 193 5.56 -3.56 -12.99
CA VAL A 193 4.89 -4.40 -14.01
C VAL A 193 3.73 -5.17 -13.37
N GLY A 194 3.95 -5.74 -12.20
CA GLY A 194 2.89 -6.42 -11.45
C GLY A 194 1.73 -5.49 -11.09
N GLU A 195 2.01 -4.22 -10.72
CA GLU A 195 0.98 -3.20 -10.50
C GLU A 195 0.15 -2.96 -11.76
N LEU A 196 0.80 -2.80 -12.92
CA LEU A 196 0.10 -2.62 -14.20
C LEU A 196 -0.77 -3.83 -14.54
N CYS A 197 -0.29 -5.05 -14.32
CA CYS A 197 -1.08 -6.26 -14.50
C CYS A 197 -2.28 -6.30 -13.54
N ALA A 198 -2.08 -5.94 -12.27
CA ALA A 198 -3.16 -5.88 -11.29
C ALA A 198 -4.19 -4.79 -11.64
N VAL A 199 -3.77 -3.63 -12.13
CA VAL A 199 -4.65 -2.56 -12.63
C VAL A 199 -5.43 -3.04 -13.85
N ALA A 200 -4.79 -3.71 -14.81
CA ALA A 200 -5.48 -4.25 -15.99
C ALA A 200 -6.53 -5.29 -15.61
N GLY A 201 -6.19 -6.21 -14.70
CA GLY A 201 -7.13 -7.19 -14.16
C GLY A 201 -8.29 -6.55 -13.39
N LEU A 202 -7.99 -5.53 -12.57
CA LEU A 202 -9.00 -4.75 -11.84
C LEU A 202 -9.99 -4.09 -12.80
N VAL A 203 -9.50 -3.37 -13.80
CA VAL A 203 -10.34 -2.69 -14.79
C VAL A 203 -11.17 -3.69 -15.59
N GLY A 204 -10.58 -4.81 -16.01
CA GLY A 204 -11.28 -5.90 -16.70
C GLY A 204 -12.40 -6.51 -15.85
N ALA A 205 -12.18 -6.69 -14.54
CA ALA A 205 -13.18 -7.22 -13.62
C ALA A 205 -14.34 -6.26 -13.36
N LEU A 206 -14.09 -4.94 -13.35
CA LEU A 206 -15.12 -3.93 -13.06
C LEU A 206 -16.14 -3.79 -14.16
N GLY A 207 -15.72 -3.92 -15.42
CA GLY A 207 -16.57 -3.63 -16.58
C GLY A 207 -16.92 -2.12 -16.69
N PRO A 208 -17.64 -1.72 -17.76
CA PRO A 208 -17.85 -0.30 -18.06
C PRO A 208 -18.81 0.41 -17.08
N ARG A 209 -19.76 -0.29 -16.48
CA ARG A 209 -20.75 0.29 -15.56
C ARG A 209 -20.15 0.57 -14.19
N ILE A 210 -19.67 -0.45 -13.52
CA ILE A 210 -19.09 -0.34 -12.16
C ILE A 210 -17.77 0.43 -12.20
N GLY A 211 -16.98 0.28 -13.28
CA GLY A 211 -15.72 0.98 -13.49
C GLY A 211 -15.84 2.45 -13.92
N ARG A 212 -17.06 2.93 -14.21
CA ARG A 212 -17.28 4.32 -14.69
C ARG A 212 -16.53 5.40 -13.89
N PRO A 213 -16.48 5.38 -12.54
CA PRO A 213 -15.72 6.37 -11.78
C PRO A 213 -14.24 6.42 -12.14
N LEU A 214 -13.61 5.26 -12.44
CA LEU A 214 -12.19 5.16 -12.83
C LEU A 214 -11.98 5.38 -14.34
N LEU A 215 -12.99 5.11 -15.19
CA LEU A 215 -12.85 5.18 -16.64
C LEU A 215 -13.21 6.55 -17.22
N ALA A 216 -14.25 7.19 -16.67
CA ALA A 216 -14.80 8.44 -17.20
C ALA A 216 -15.25 9.44 -16.12
N GLY A 217 -15.06 9.12 -14.83
CA GLY A 217 -15.43 9.97 -13.70
C GLY A 217 -14.35 10.98 -13.31
N ARG A 218 -14.62 11.71 -12.23
CA ARG A 218 -13.69 12.72 -11.67
C ARG A 218 -12.35 12.14 -11.24
N THR A 219 -12.30 10.86 -10.92
CA THR A 219 -11.06 10.14 -10.51
C THR A 219 -10.29 9.57 -11.70
N ALA A 220 -10.85 9.56 -12.92
CA ALA A 220 -10.22 8.99 -14.11
C ALA A 220 -8.90 9.68 -14.46
N GLY A 221 -8.85 11.00 -14.51
CA GLY A 221 -7.63 11.75 -14.78
C GLY A 221 -6.52 11.48 -13.79
N PRO A 222 -6.72 11.71 -12.47
CA PRO A 222 -5.74 11.38 -11.43
C PRO A 222 -5.32 9.90 -11.42
N PHE A 223 -6.22 8.98 -11.75
CA PHE A 223 -5.90 7.55 -11.81
C PHE A 223 -5.03 7.22 -13.03
N TRP A 224 -5.48 7.53 -14.25
CA TRP A 224 -4.77 7.13 -15.46
C TRP A 224 -3.51 7.93 -15.73
N VAL A 225 -3.56 9.25 -15.56
CA VAL A 225 -2.40 10.12 -15.79
C VAL A 225 -1.47 10.09 -14.58
N GLY A 226 -2.02 10.27 -13.37
CA GLY A 226 -1.22 10.39 -12.17
C GLY A 226 -0.70 9.04 -11.66
N ALA A 227 -1.60 8.11 -11.32
CA ALA A 227 -1.19 6.85 -10.71
C ALA A 227 -0.55 5.91 -11.75
N VAL A 228 -1.22 5.68 -12.88
CA VAL A 228 -0.73 4.71 -13.89
C VAL A 228 0.36 5.33 -14.76
N GLY A 229 0.11 6.46 -15.42
CA GLY A 229 1.03 7.08 -16.37
C GLY A 229 2.33 7.54 -15.69
N LEU A 230 2.19 8.47 -14.75
CA LEU A 230 3.36 9.06 -14.07
C LEU A 230 3.92 8.16 -12.97
N GLY A 231 3.06 7.43 -12.24
CA GLY A 231 3.49 6.61 -11.10
C GLY A 231 4.02 5.23 -11.44
N GLN A 232 3.63 4.64 -12.57
CA GLN A 232 4.01 3.27 -12.95
C GLN A 232 4.75 3.24 -14.29
N VAL A 233 4.15 3.78 -15.37
CA VAL A 233 4.72 3.69 -16.73
C VAL A 233 5.98 4.54 -16.86
N ALA A 234 5.97 5.78 -16.42
CA ALA A 234 7.13 6.68 -16.56
C ALA A 234 8.37 6.15 -15.81
N PRO A 235 8.30 5.66 -14.55
CA PRO A 235 9.44 5.03 -13.90
C PRO A 235 9.95 3.78 -14.64
N LEU A 236 9.06 2.94 -15.16
CA LEU A 236 9.47 1.78 -15.97
C LEU A 236 10.24 2.18 -17.22
N LEU A 237 9.81 3.22 -17.93
CA LEU A 237 10.53 3.76 -19.08
C LEU A 237 11.90 4.31 -18.68
N LEU A 238 11.99 4.98 -17.52
CA LEU A 238 13.28 5.43 -16.98
C LEU A 238 14.20 4.24 -16.65
N HIS A 239 13.70 3.18 -16.02
CA HIS A 239 14.48 1.95 -15.79
C HIS A 239 14.96 1.34 -17.09
N ALA A 240 14.09 1.18 -18.10
CA ALA A 240 14.44 0.63 -19.40
C ALA A 240 15.50 1.46 -20.14
N SER A 241 15.46 2.80 -20.02
CA SER A 241 16.44 3.69 -20.63
C SER A 241 17.84 3.55 -20.01
N GLN A 242 17.89 3.32 -18.70
CA GLN A 242 19.15 3.12 -17.96
C GLN A 242 19.77 1.74 -18.25
N ALA A 243 18.94 0.70 -18.43
CA ALA A 243 19.40 -0.64 -18.78
C ALA A 243 20.09 -0.71 -20.15
N ARG A 244 19.82 0.25 -21.07
CA ARG A 244 20.40 0.32 -22.42
C ARG A 244 21.77 1.03 -22.49
N GLY A 245 22.52 1.09 -21.39
CA GLY A 245 23.92 1.51 -21.38
C GLY A 245 24.19 3.00 -21.11
N ARG A 246 23.19 3.75 -20.65
CA ARG A 246 23.42 5.08 -20.07
C ARG A 246 23.81 4.93 -18.60
N ALA A 247 24.91 5.58 -18.20
CA ALA A 247 25.30 5.62 -16.80
C ALA A 247 24.11 6.11 -15.94
N PRO A 248 23.79 5.43 -14.81
CA PRO A 248 22.66 5.81 -13.97
C PRO A 248 22.84 7.24 -13.47
N SER A 249 21.97 8.15 -13.93
CA SER A 249 21.95 9.52 -13.46
C SER A 249 21.17 9.57 -12.16
N ARG A 250 21.79 10.04 -11.08
CA ARG A 250 21.15 10.19 -9.77
C ARG A 250 19.90 11.08 -9.85
N THR A 251 19.90 12.07 -10.72
CA THR A 251 18.74 12.94 -10.96
C THR A 251 17.54 12.13 -11.50
N LEU A 252 17.78 11.26 -12.50
CA LEU A 252 16.73 10.42 -13.07
C LEU A 252 16.21 9.38 -12.06
N GLU A 253 17.09 8.81 -11.24
CA GLU A 253 16.72 7.91 -10.15
C GLU A 253 15.83 8.63 -9.10
N THR A 254 16.22 9.84 -8.71
CA THR A 254 15.43 10.65 -7.75
C THR A 254 14.07 11.05 -8.32
N LEU A 255 14.03 11.46 -9.59
CA LEU A 255 12.77 11.78 -10.27
C LEU A 255 11.87 10.55 -10.37
N GLY A 256 12.42 9.41 -10.82
CA GLY A 256 11.68 8.14 -10.89
C GLY A 256 11.10 7.73 -9.53
N ALA A 257 11.92 7.79 -8.49
CA ALA A 257 11.47 7.49 -7.13
C ALA A 257 10.35 8.43 -6.66
N GLY A 258 10.47 9.73 -6.92
CA GLY A 258 9.42 10.70 -6.63
C GLY A 258 8.11 10.38 -7.34
N LEU A 259 8.18 10.01 -8.62
CA LEU A 259 7.01 9.61 -9.42
C LEU A 259 6.35 8.34 -8.86
N VAL A 260 7.12 7.32 -8.48
CA VAL A 260 6.60 6.09 -7.85
C VAL A 260 5.88 6.41 -6.52
N ILE A 261 6.47 7.25 -5.68
CA ILE A 261 5.90 7.63 -4.38
C ILE A 261 4.56 8.36 -4.56
N VAL A 262 4.54 9.37 -5.42
CA VAL A 262 3.31 10.13 -5.71
C VAL A 262 2.27 9.24 -6.38
N GLY A 263 2.66 8.41 -7.33
CA GLY A 263 1.78 7.45 -8.00
C GLY A 263 1.16 6.44 -7.04
N GLY A 264 1.95 5.89 -6.12
CA GLY A 264 1.47 5.00 -5.08
C GLY A 264 0.43 5.64 -4.14
N LEU A 265 0.61 6.91 -3.78
CA LEU A 265 -0.37 7.67 -3.02
C LEU A 265 -1.64 7.93 -3.83
N LEU A 266 -1.51 8.36 -5.10
CA LEU A 266 -2.63 8.60 -6.00
C LEU A 266 -3.44 7.33 -6.27
N THR A 267 -2.80 6.17 -6.36
CA THR A 267 -3.49 4.88 -6.49
C THR A 267 -4.48 4.66 -5.33
N ARG A 268 -4.07 4.92 -4.09
CA ARG A 268 -4.95 4.76 -2.92
C ARG A 268 -6.05 5.82 -2.87
N LEU A 269 -5.71 7.07 -3.11
CA LEU A 269 -6.67 8.18 -3.13
C LEU A 269 -7.75 7.95 -4.18
N THR A 270 -7.36 7.61 -5.40
CA THR A 270 -8.30 7.42 -6.51
C THR A 270 -9.18 6.19 -6.35
N LEU A 271 -8.64 5.06 -5.85
CA LEU A 271 -9.43 3.86 -5.60
C LEU A 271 -10.44 4.05 -4.45
N VAL A 272 -10.07 4.79 -3.40
CA VAL A 272 -11.00 5.10 -2.31
C VAL A 272 -12.10 6.04 -2.80
N GLU A 273 -11.77 7.12 -3.51
CA GLU A 273 -12.78 8.07 -4.01
C GLU A 273 -13.67 7.44 -5.12
N ALA A 274 -13.11 6.62 -6.00
CA ALA A 274 -13.88 5.90 -7.01
C ALA A 274 -14.87 4.90 -6.37
N GLY A 275 -14.46 4.22 -5.30
CA GLY A 275 -15.36 3.34 -4.55
C GLY A 275 -16.51 4.11 -3.90
N LYS A 276 -16.22 5.27 -3.27
CA LYS A 276 -17.28 6.14 -2.73
C LYS A 276 -18.25 6.56 -3.82
N ALA A 277 -17.76 6.96 -4.99
CA ALA A 277 -18.61 7.33 -6.12
C ALA A 277 -19.45 6.15 -6.62
N SER A 278 -18.93 4.92 -6.60
CA SER A 278 -19.71 3.72 -6.97
C SER A 278 -20.78 3.36 -5.93
N ALA A 279 -20.60 3.73 -4.67
CA ALA A 279 -21.61 3.53 -3.63
C ALA A 279 -22.78 4.52 -3.75
N ASP A 280 -22.54 5.71 -4.31
CA ASP A 280 -23.55 6.73 -4.56
C ASP A 280 -24.38 6.43 -5.84
N ASP A 281 -23.95 5.48 -6.69
CA ASP A 281 -24.60 5.10 -7.94
C ASP A 281 -25.55 3.90 -7.72
N PRO A 282 -26.89 4.10 -7.81
CA PRO A 282 -27.88 3.03 -7.64
C PRO A 282 -27.77 1.92 -8.68
N GLU A 283 -27.39 2.26 -9.92
CA GLU A 283 -27.25 1.27 -11.00
C GLU A 283 -26.05 0.35 -10.75
N ALA A 284 -24.93 0.91 -10.23
CA ALA A 284 -23.77 0.13 -9.85
C ALA A 284 -24.08 -0.81 -8.67
N ALA A 285 -24.88 -0.36 -7.71
CA ALA A 285 -25.30 -1.17 -6.56
C ALA A 285 -26.17 -2.37 -6.99
N LEU A 286 -27.11 -2.17 -7.92
CA LEU A 286 -27.97 -3.22 -8.45
C LEU A 286 -27.23 -4.21 -9.37
N ALA A 287 -26.30 -3.72 -10.19
CA ALA A 287 -25.49 -4.55 -11.08
C ALA A 287 -24.52 -5.50 -10.37
N HIS A 288 -24.31 -5.31 -9.07
CA HIS A 288 -23.46 -6.20 -8.27
C HIS A 288 -24.20 -7.48 -7.81
N HIS A 289 -25.52 -7.48 -7.75
CA HIS A 289 -26.35 -8.57 -7.25
C HIS A 289 -26.95 -9.45 -8.37
N GLY A 290 -26.78 -9.12 -9.63
CA GLY A 290 -27.11 -9.90 -10.80
C GLY A 290 -25.86 -10.47 -11.48
#